data_0c7cd9d48e5e3d8f0437974c34e4343d
#
_entry.id   0c7cd9d48e5e3d8f0437974c34e4343d
#
_cell.length_a   1.000
_cell.length_b   1.000
_cell.length_c   1.000
_cell.angle_alpha   90.00
_cell.angle_beta   90.00
_cell.angle_gamma   90.00
#
_symmetry.space_group_name_H-M   'P 1'
#
loop_
_entity.id
_entity.type
_entity.pdbx_description
1 polymer ?
#
loop_
_entity_poly.entity_id
_entity_poly.type
_entity_poly.pdbx_seq_one_letter_code
_entity_poly.pdbx_strand_id
1 'polypeptide(L)'
;MSADKEERVREDERRRMVKGLQLSRVHRLGEDVSEAMMRVKRHLFVPPGVVEQAYSDYPLPIGEGQTISAPHMVAMMCGYLELKKGEKVLEIGAGSGYHAAVIAELIGEAGRVYSVERIQWLVDFSRENLKRAGYKHVTVMQGDGTLGLPEHAPYDKISVTCAAPAIPPPLLEQLKVGGKMVIPIGRYLQELYLVKKKEKGIEQEKKCDVAFVPLVGQYGFR
;
A
#
# COMPACT_ATOMS: atom_id res chain seq x y z
N MET A 1 -0.76 -5.33 -31.89
CA MET A 1 -0.22 -6.55 -31.24
C MET A 1 -1.42 -7.37 -30.81
N SER A 2 -1.42 -8.72 -30.84
CA SER A 2 -2.55 -9.47 -30.27
C SER A 2 -2.57 -9.33 -28.75
N ALA A 3 -3.74 -9.38 -28.11
CA ALA A 3 -3.89 -9.28 -26.65
C ALA A 3 -3.02 -10.31 -25.90
N ASP A 4 -2.93 -11.54 -26.42
CA ASP A 4 -2.08 -12.58 -25.82
C ASP A 4 -0.58 -12.24 -25.87
N LYS A 5 -0.13 -11.57 -26.94
CA LYS A 5 1.27 -11.16 -27.05
C LYS A 5 1.59 -10.02 -26.09
N GLU A 6 0.66 -9.10 -25.91
CA GLU A 6 0.79 -8.01 -24.96
C GLU A 6 0.83 -8.52 -23.51
N GLU A 7 -0.06 -9.42 -23.13
CA GLU A 7 -0.09 -10.03 -21.79
C GLU A 7 1.22 -10.77 -21.48
N ARG A 8 1.80 -11.51 -22.44
CA ARG A 8 3.10 -12.18 -22.26
C ARG A 8 4.22 -11.18 -22.03
N VAL A 9 4.25 -10.07 -22.75
CA VAL A 9 5.25 -9.01 -22.54
C VAL A 9 5.13 -8.44 -21.12
N ARG A 10 3.90 -8.13 -20.67
CA ARG A 10 3.65 -7.62 -19.33
C ARG A 10 4.00 -8.63 -18.22
N GLU A 11 3.79 -9.91 -18.48
CA GLU A 11 4.21 -10.97 -17.56
C GLU A 11 5.74 -11.05 -17.42
N ASP A 12 6.47 -10.98 -18.53
CA ASP A 12 7.93 -10.99 -18.53
C ASP A 12 8.51 -9.75 -17.83
N GLU A 13 7.90 -8.58 -18.02
CA GLU A 13 8.29 -7.34 -17.32
C GLU A 13 8.06 -7.49 -15.79
N ARG A 14 6.90 -8.01 -15.39
CA ARG A 14 6.57 -8.27 -13.98
C ARG A 14 7.57 -9.25 -13.36
N ARG A 15 7.89 -10.33 -14.06
CA ARG A 15 8.87 -11.33 -13.61
C ARG A 15 10.26 -10.71 -13.43
N ARG A 16 10.70 -9.87 -14.37
CA ARG A 16 11.98 -9.14 -14.26
C ARG A 16 12.00 -8.18 -13.08
N MET A 17 10.93 -7.42 -12.87
CA MET A 17 10.77 -6.53 -11.72
C MET A 17 10.91 -7.29 -10.40
N VAL A 18 10.12 -8.34 -10.19
CA VAL A 18 10.14 -9.12 -8.94
C VAL A 18 11.50 -9.77 -8.71
N LYS A 19 12.12 -10.35 -9.75
CA LYS A 19 13.47 -10.90 -9.66
C LYS A 19 14.51 -9.85 -9.30
N GLY A 20 14.41 -8.65 -9.85
CA GLY A 20 15.26 -7.51 -9.50
C GLY A 20 15.16 -7.14 -8.03
N LEU A 21 13.93 -7.09 -7.49
CA LEU A 21 13.67 -6.80 -6.06
C LEU A 21 14.23 -7.91 -5.14
N GLN A 22 14.12 -9.18 -5.51
CA GLN A 22 14.67 -10.30 -4.75
C GLN A 22 16.20 -10.28 -4.68
N LEU A 23 16.86 -9.85 -5.76
CA LEU A 23 18.32 -9.77 -5.84
C LEU A 23 18.89 -8.53 -5.14
N SER A 24 18.05 -7.56 -4.79
CA SER A 24 18.46 -6.36 -4.07
C SER A 24 18.98 -6.73 -2.68
N ARG A 25 20.24 -6.34 -2.39
CA ARG A 25 20.82 -6.53 -1.05
C ARG A 25 20.18 -5.61 0.01
N VAL A 26 19.52 -4.56 -0.43
CA VAL A 26 18.89 -3.54 0.45
C VAL A 26 17.51 -3.98 0.90
N HIS A 27 16.79 -4.73 0.06
CA HIS A 27 15.40 -5.11 0.29
C HIS A 27 15.26 -6.62 0.19
N ARG A 28 15.53 -7.35 1.28
CA ARG A 28 15.23 -8.79 1.32
C ARG A 28 13.73 -9.00 1.26
N LEU A 29 13.23 -9.26 0.04
CA LEU A 29 11.84 -9.62 -0.18
C LEU A 29 11.60 -11.04 0.38
N GLY A 30 10.55 -11.17 1.22
CA GLY A 30 10.02 -12.48 1.57
C GLY A 30 9.44 -13.19 0.34
N GLU A 31 9.42 -14.51 0.37
CA GLU A 31 8.89 -15.33 -0.73
C GLU A 31 7.40 -15.04 -0.96
N ASP A 32 6.62 -14.91 0.11
CA ASP A 32 5.20 -14.54 0.12
C ASP A 32 4.89 -13.20 -0.57
N VAL A 33 5.70 -12.16 -0.26
CA VAL A 33 5.56 -10.84 -0.90
C VAL A 33 5.93 -10.93 -2.38
N SER A 34 6.99 -11.67 -2.72
CA SER A 34 7.40 -11.90 -4.12
C SER A 34 6.29 -12.57 -4.93
N GLU A 35 5.68 -13.62 -4.38
CA GLU A 35 4.57 -14.32 -5.00
C GLU A 35 3.34 -13.43 -5.16
N ALA A 36 2.98 -12.63 -4.14
CA ALA A 36 1.88 -11.69 -4.23
C ALA A 36 2.10 -10.67 -5.36
N MET A 37 3.30 -10.07 -5.43
CA MET A 37 3.64 -9.13 -6.50
C MET A 37 3.70 -9.77 -7.88
N MET A 38 4.00 -11.07 -7.98
CA MET A 38 3.90 -11.83 -9.24
C MET A 38 2.45 -12.01 -9.68
N ARG A 39 1.50 -12.14 -8.76
CA ARG A 39 0.07 -12.28 -9.08
C ARG A 39 -0.59 -10.96 -9.46
N VAL A 40 -0.22 -9.85 -8.79
CA VAL A 40 -0.83 -8.54 -9.04
C VAL A 40 -0.31 -7.90 -10.33
N LYS A 41 -1.19 -7.69 -11.29
CA LYS A 41 -0.90 -7.06 -12.59
C LYS A 41 -0.81 -5.54 -12.45
N ARG A 42 0.37 -5.01 -12.07
CA ARG A 42 0.58 -3.58 -11.79
C ARG A 42 0.16 -2.65 -12.92
N HIS A 43 0.31 -3.08 -14.19
CA HIS A 43 -0.11 -2.29 -15.35
C HIS A 43 -1.62 -1.99 -15.38
N LEU A 44 -2.45 -2.74 -14.64
CA LEU A 44 -3.88 -2.44 -14.48
C LEU A 44 -4.15 -1.28 -13.50
N PHE A 45 -3.15 -0.81 -12.77
CA PHE A 45 -3.27 0.20 -11.72
C PHE A 45 -2.58 1.52 -12.08
N VAL A 46 -2.21 1.71 -13.33
CA VAL A 46 -1.59 2.94 -13.83
C VAL A 46 -2.41 3.53 -14.99
N PRO A 47 -2.37 4.86 -15.17
CA PRO A 47 -2.98 5.49 -16.33
C PRO A 47 -2.33 5.03 -17.65
N PRO A 48 -3.07 5.06 -18.79
CA PRO A 48 -2.57 4.63 -20.10
C PRO A 48 -1.25 5.31 -20.51
N GLY A 49 -1.06 6.59 -20.17
CA GLY A 49 0.14 7.35 -20.55
C GLY A 49 1.45 6.86 -19.92
N VAL A 50 1.39 6.02 -18.88
CA VAL A 50 2.59 5.50 -18.20
C VAL A 50 2.62 3.97 -18.10
N VAL A 51 1.72 3.29 -18.83
CA VAL A 51 1.58 1.83 -18.77
C VAL A 51 2.85 1.08 -19.20
N GLU A 52 3.63 1.63 -20.13
CA GLU A 52 4.90 1.06 -20.58
C GLU A 52 5.99 1.06 -19.47
N GLN A 53 5.80 1.89 -18.46
CA GLN A 53 6.71 2.03 -17.32
C GLN A 53 6.20 1.30 -16.07
N ALA A 54 5.05 0.63 -16.16
CA ALA A 54 4.36 0.06 -15.00
C ALA A 54 5.23 -0.86 -14.12
N TYR A 55 6.20 -1.54 -14.71
CA TYR A 55 7.09 -2.47 -14.03
C TYR A 55 8.49 -1.92 -13.75
N SER A 56 8.70 -0.62 -13.98
CA SER A 56 9.92 0.09 -13.56
C SER A 56 9.88 0.37 -12.06
N ASP A 57 11.04 0.26 -11.39
CA ASP A 57 11.11 0.39 -9.92
C ASP A 57 11.26 1.85 -9.48
N TYR A 58 10.26 2.67 -9.84
CA TYR A 58 10.09 4.06 -9.38
C TYR A 58 8.61 4.45 -9.31
N PRO A 59 8.27 5.54 -8.56
CA PRO A 59 6.88 6.01 -8.51
C PRO A 59 6.44 6.59 -9.85
N LEU A 60 5.16 6.36 -10.21
CA LEU A 60 4.56 6.88 -11.45
C LEU A 60 3.38 7.79 -11.13
N PRO A 61 3.15 8.85 -11.92
CA PRO A 61 2.00 9.73 -11.73
C PRO A 61 0.69 9.00 -12.01
N ILE A 62 -0.32 9.22 -11.14
CA ILE A 62 -1.66 8.65 -11.28
C ILE A 62 -2.77 9.70 -11.35
N GLY A 63 -2.44 10.97 -11.50
CA GLY A 63 -3.37 12.09 -11.45
C GLY A 63 -3.42 12.77 -10.08
N GLU A 64 -4.10 13.91 -10.01
CA GLU A 64 -4.32 14.70 -8.78
C GLU A 64 -3.03 15.04 -7.99
N GLY A 65 -1.88 15.13 -8.67
CA GLY A 65 -0.58 15.31 -8.04
C GLY A 65 -0.10 14.11 -7.21
N GLN A 66 -0.74 12.94 -7.36
CA GLN A 66 -0.42 11.72 -6.62
C GLN A 66 0.33 10.71 -7.48
N THR A 67 0.97 9.74 -6.82
CA THR A 67 1.74 8.68 -7.48
C THR A 67 1.37 7.31 -6.96
N ILE A 68 1.49 6.29 -7.81
CA ILE A 68 1.62 4.91 -7.37
C ILE A 68 3.05 4.72 -6.86
N SER A 69 3.21 4.22 -5.64
CA SER A 69 4.53 3.99 -5.02
C SER A 69 5.41 3.05 -5.85
N ALA A 70 6.72 3.24 -5.78
CA ALA A 70 7.68 2.33 -6.40
C ALA A 70 7.45 0.88 -5.93
N PRO A 71 7.65 -0.13 -6.80
CA PRO A 71 7.50 -1.53 -6.45
C PRO A 71 8.27 -1.96 -5.20
N HIS A 72 9.54 -1.54 -5.05
CA HIS A 72 10.33 -1.86 -3.85
C HIS A 72 9.69 -1.32 -2.57
N MET A 73 9.09 -0.13 -2.60
CA MET A 73 8.46 0.48 -1.43
C MET A 73 7.22 -0.31 -0.99
N VAL A 74 6.36 -0.71 -1.94
CA VAL A 74 5.20 -1.57 -1.67
C VAL A 74 5.66 -2.89 -1.05
N ALA A 75 6.71 -3.50 -1.62
CA ALA A 75 7.29 -4.74 -1.13
C ALA A 75 7.81 -4.62 0.30
N MET A 76 8.56 -3.56 0.60
CA MET A 76 9.11 -3.31 1.93
C MET A 76 8.02 -3.10 2.97
N MET A 77 7.03 -2.26 2.68
CA MET A 77 5.93 -1.99 3.61
C MET A 77 5.13 -3.26 3.91
N CYS A 78 4.81 -4.08 2.90
CA CYS A 78 4.17 -5.38 3.08
C CYS A 78 5.05 -6.33 3.92
N GLY A 79 6.35 -6.39 3.66
CA GLY A 79 7.30 -7.22 4.41
C GLY A 79 7.38 -6.83 5.89
N TYR A 80 7.43 -5.53 6.22
CA TYR A 80 7.46 -5.06 7.61
C TYR A 80 6.17 -5.34 8.38
N LEU A 81 5.03 -5.34 7.69
CA LEU A 81 3.74 -5.67 8.30
C LEU A 81 3.63 -7.16 8.66
N GLU A 82 4.37 -8.06 7.98
CA GLU A 82 4.28 -9.51 8.18
C GLU A 82 2.82 -9.98 8.12
N LEU A 83 2.20 -9.71 6.97
CA LEU A 83 0.78 -9.97 6.71
C LEU A 83 0.49 -11.48 6.73
N LYS A 84 -0.66 -11.86 7.30
CA LYS A 84 -1.09 -13.27 7.43
C LYS A 84 -2.48 -13.49 6.82
N LYS A 85 -2.73 -14.70 6.38
CA LYS A 85 -4.04 -15.09 5.85
C LYS A 85 -5.17 -14.82 6.85
N GLY A 86 -6.25 -14.23 6.37
CA GLY A 86 -7.44 -13.92 7.16
C GLY A 86 -7.38 -12.61 7.96
N GLU A 87 -6.26 -11.87 7.93
CA GLU A 87 -6.13 -10.60 8.65
C GLU A 87 -7.04 -9.50 8.09
N LYS A 88 -7.42 -8.57 8.97
CA LYS A 88 -8.14 -7.34 8.65
C LYS A 88 -7.14 -6.17 8.63
N VAL A 89 -7.02 -5.52 7.49
CA VAL A 89 -6.03 -4.48 7.24
C VAL A 89 -6.70 -3.16 6.90
N LEU A 90 -6.21 -2.07 7.51
CA LEU A 90 -6.54 -0.71 7.10
C LEU A 90 -5.39 -0.13 6.28
N GLU A 91 -5.70 0.41 5.12
CA GLU A 91 -4.79 1.22 4.31
C GLU A 91 -5.24 2.68 4.33
N ILE A 92 -4.30 3.61 4.49
CA ILE A 92 -4.53 5.04 4.39
C ILE A 92 -3.81 5.57 3.15
N GLY A 93 -4.60 6.06 2.17
CA GLY A 93 -4.13 6.47 0.86
C GLY A 93 -4.25 5.35 -0.18
N ALA A 94 -5.46 5.12 -0.70
CA ALA A 94 -5.70 4.08 -1.72
C ALA A 94 -4.92 4.35 -3.02
N GLY A 95 -4.82 5.63 -3.40
CA GLY A 95 -4.18 6.03 -4.65
C GLY A 95 -4.76 5.29 -5.86
N SER A 96 -3.96 4.42 -6.47
CA SER A 96 -4.40 3.58 -7.60
C SER A 96 -5.08 2.26 -7.18
N GLY A 97 -4.98 1.85 -5.91
CA GLY A 97 -5.41 0.55 -5.39
C GLY A 97 -4.38 -0.57 -5.51
N TYR A 98 -3.18 -0.30 -6.04
CA TYR A 98 -2.15 -1.33 -6.24
C TYR A 98 -1.63 -1.93 -4.93
N HIS A 99 -1.33 -1.09 -3.93
CA HIS A 99 -0.84 -1.57 -2.64
C HIS A 99 -1.92 -2.39 -1.92
N ALA A 100 -3.18 -1.92 -1.94
CA ALA A 100 -4.33 -2.67 -1.42
C ALA A 100 -4.46 -4.05 -2.10
N ALA A 101 -4.24 -4.14 -3.42
CA ALA A 101 -4.25 -5.41 -4.16
C ALA A 101 -3.13 -6.36 -3.71
N VAL A 102 -1.90 -5.86 -3.47
CA VAL A 102 -0.79 -6.67 -2.96
C VAL A 102 -1.09 -7.16 -1.53
N ILE A 103 -1.62 -6.30 -0.66
CA ILE A 103 -2.08 -6.69 0.67
C ILE A 103 -3.15 -7.78 0.57
N ALA A 104 -4.13 -7.63 -0.33
CA ALA A 104 -5.21 -8.57 -0.54
C ALA A 104 -4.70 -9.97 -0.95
N GLU A 105 -3.70 -10.05 -1.83
CA GLU A 105 -3.03 -11.31 -2.19
C GLU A 105 -2.37 -11.98 -0.97
N LEU A 106 -1.73 -11.19 -0.12
CA LEU A 106 -1.04 -11.69 1.07
C LEU A 106 -2.00 -12.23 2.11
N ILE A 107 -3.12 -11.52 2.38
CA ILE A 107 -4.11 -11.96 3.38
C ILE A 107 -5.13 -12.97 2.85
N GLY A 108 -5.26 -13.10 1.53
CA GLY A 108 -6.19 -14.02 0.87
C GLY A 108 -7.67 -13.66 1.06
N GLU A 109 -8.56 -14.45 0.45
CA GLU A 109 -10.00 -14.15 0.36
C GLU A 109 -10.72 -14.14 1.71
N ALA A 110 -10.20 -14.84 2.73
CA ALA A 110 -10.73 -14.82 4.09
C ALA A 110 -10.43 -13.50 4.83
N GLY A 111 -9.40 -12.76 4.39
CA GLY A 111 -9.04 -11.45 4.91
C GLY A 111 -9.90 -10.33 4.34
N ARG A 112 -9.72 -9.11 4.88
CA ARG A 112 -10.39 -7.88 4.40
C ARG A 112 -9.42 -6.72 4.39
N VAL A 113 -9.40 -5.96 3.30
CA VAL A 113 -8.70 -4.69 3.19
C VAL A 113 -9.73 -3.56 3.16
N TYR A 114 -9.59 -2.63 4.06
CA TYR A 114 -10.29 -1.36 4.04
C TYR A 114 -9.28 -0.27 3.69
N SER A 115 -9.56 0.51 2.65
CA SER A 115 -8.68 1.56 2.19
C SER A 115 -9.40 2.91 2.20
N VAL A 116 -8.80 3.92 2.81
CA VAL A 116 -9.37 5.26 2.90
C VAL A 116 -8.61 6.20 1.97
N GLU A 117 -9.34 6.89 1.10
CA GLU A 117 -8.79 7.87 0.16
C GLU A 117 -9.56 9.19 0.28
N ARG A 118 -8.84 10.30 0.30
CA ARG A 118 -9.43 11.64 0.44
C ARG A 118 -9.98 12.18 -0.88
N ILE A 119 -9.30 11.91 -1.97
CA ILE A 119 -9.59 12.47 -3.29
C ILE A 119 -10.61 11.59 -4.01
N GLN A 120 -11.83 12.12 -4.26
CA GLN A 120 -12.93 11.36 -4.86
C GLN A 120 -12.53 10.70 -6.19
N TRP A 121 -11.81 11.42 -7.06
CA TRP A 121 -11.37 10.86 -8.33
C TRP A 121 -10.50 9.60 -8.15
N LEU A 122 -9.58 9.59 -7.15
CA LEU A 122 -8.76 8.43 -6.82
C LEU A 122 -9.56 7.30 -6.18
N VAL A 123 -10.61 7.62 -5.41
CA VAL A 123 -11.55 6.60 -4.90
C VAL A 123 -12.17 5.85 -6.07
N ASP A 124 -12.68 6.56 -7.07
CA ASP A 124 -13.33 5.94 -8.22
C ASP A 124 -12.33 5.20 -9.10
N PHE A 125 -11.16 5.79 -9.33
CA PHE A 125 -10.05 5.16 -10.07
C PHE A 125 -9.57 3.86 -9.43
N SER A 126 -9.34 3.88 -8.10
CA SER A 126 -8.90 2.67 -7.38
C SER A 126 -9.96 1.57 -7.36
N ARG A 127 -11.24 1.94 -7.16
CA ARG A 127 -12.37 0.99 -7.22
C ARG A 127 -12.47 0.29 -8.57
N GLU A 128 -12.35 1.05 -9.66
CA GLU A 128 -12.41 0.49 -11.01
C GLU A 128 -11.21 -0.42 -11.29
N ASN A 129 -10.00 -0.02 -10.88
CA ASN A 129 -8.80 -0.84 -11.03
C ASN A 129 -8.91 -2.17 -10.25
N LEU A 130 -9.33 -2.10 -8.98
CA LEU A 130 -9.52 -3.28 -8.13
C LEU A 130 -10.59 -4.23 -8.68
N LYS A 131 -11.71 -3.68 -9.16
CA LYS A 131 -12.78 -4.45 -9.81
C LYS A 131 -12.27 -5.15 -11.06
N ARG A 132 -11.55 -4.43 -11.95
CA ARG A 132 -10.95 -4.97 -13.17
C ARG A 132 -9.91 -6.04 -12.87
N ALA A 133 -9.16 -5.88 -11.80
CA ALA A 133 -8.16 -6.85 -11.35
C ALA A 133 -8.74 -8.02 -10.53
N GLY A 134 -10.03 -8.00 -10.17
CA GLY A 134 -10.74 -9.10 -9.52
C GLY A 134 -10.70 -9.11 -7.98
N TYR A 135 -10.26 -8.02 -7.34
CA TYR A 135 -10.13 -7.95 -5.87
C TYR A 135 -11.43 -7.53 -5.19
N LYS A 136 -12.30 -8.51 -4.88
CA LYS A 136 -13.65 -8.28 -4.28
C LYS A 136 -13.63 -8.04 -2.77
N HIS A 137 -12.55 -8.41 -2.08
CA HIS A 137 -12.41 -8.29 -0.62
C HIS A 137 -11.60 -7.04 -0.19
N VAL A 138 -11.44 -6.10 -1.13
CA VAL A 138 -10.92 -4.75 -0.90
C VAL A 138 -12.06 -3.74 -0.99
N THR A 139 -12.25 -2.94 0.05
CA THR A 139 -13.25 -1.88 0.10
C THR A 139 -12.56 -0.52 0.18
N VAL A 140 -12.78 0.34 -0.81
CA VAL A 140 -12.24 1.70 -0.83
C VAL A 140 -13.34 2.67 -0.41
N MET A 141 -13.06 3.54 0.55
CA MET A 141 -13.97 4.54 1.09
C MET A 141 -13.38 5.94 0.98
N GLN A 142 -14.23 6.92 0.66
CA GLN A 142 -13.82 8.32 0.71
C GLN A 142 -13.81 8.81 2.16
N GLY A 143 -12.73 9.48 2.58
CA GLY A 143 -12.67 10.04 3.93
C GLY A 143 -11.33 10.68 4.29
N ASP A 144 -11.30 11.26 5.48
CA ASP A 144 -10.05 11.71 6.09
C ASP A 144 -9.31 10.53 6.70
N GLY A 145 -8.24 10.09 6.02
CA GLY A 145 -7.42 8.94 6.45
C GLY A 145 -6.77 9.11 7.82
N THR A 146 -6.62 10.35 8.31
CA THR A 146 -6.06 10.59 9.65
C THR A 146 -6.99 10.16 10.78
N LEU A 147 -8.29 10.02 10.47
CA LEU A 147 -9.31 9.51 11.39
C LEU A 147 -9.43 7.99 11.35
N GLY A 148 -8.78 7.34 10.37
CA GLY A 148 -8.96 5.92 10.12
C GLY A 148 -10.36 5.57 9.65
N LEU A 149 -10.84 4.41 10.07
CA LEU A 149 -12.18 3.90 9.73
C LEU A 149 -12.72 3.12 10.94
N PRO A 150 -13.23 3.83 11.98
CA PRO A 150 -13.57 3.23 13.28
C PRO A 150 -14.68 2.20 13.19
N GLU A 151 -15.62 2.31 12.23
CA GLU A 151 -16.74 1.39 12.06
C GLU A 151 -16.33 -0.05 11.72
N HIS A 152 -15.08 -0.23 11.24
CA HIS A 152 -14.52 -1.55 10.94
C HIS A 152 -13.38 -1.95 11.87
N ALA A 153 -13.01 -1.10 12.83
CA ALA A 153 -11.99 -1.41 13.83
C ALA A 153 -12.39 -2.61 14.73
N PRO A 154 -11.44 -3.29 15.39
CA PRO A 154 -10.01 -3.09 15.34
C PRO A 154 -9.34 -3.81 14.15
N TYR A 155 -8.15 -3.32 13.72
CA TYR A 155 -7.36 -3.86 12.63
C TYR A 155 -6.15 -4.64 13.11
N ASP A 156 -5.81 -5.72 12.43
CA ASP A 156 -4.58 -6.51 12.69
C ASP A 156 -3.34 -5.73 12.23
N LYS A 157 -3.46 -5.03 11.09
CA LYS A 157 -2.39 -4.23 10.49
C LYS A 157 -2.94 -2.91 9.95
N ILE A 158 -2.06 -1.90 9.93
CA ILE A 158 -2.33 -0.60 9.29
C ILE A 158 -1.17 -0.24 8.38
N SER A 159 -1.45 0.11 7.12
CA SER A 159 -0.48 0.64 6.16
C SER A 159 -0.82 2.08 5.82
N VAL A 160 0.09 3.01 6.09
CA VAL A 160 -0.09 4.42 5.74
C VAL A 160 0.82 4.75 4.57
N THR A 161 0.26 5.08 3.41
CA THR A 161 0.97 5.31 2.15
C THR A 161 1.19 6.79 1.85
N CYS A 162 1.13 7.63 2.86
CA CYS A 162 1.38 9.06 2.81
C CYS A 162 2.07 9.52 4.11
N ALA A 163 2.89 10.57 4.04
CA ALA A 163 3.69 11.03 5.17
C ALA A 163 2.87 11.88 6.13
N ALA A 164 2.92 11.55 7.42
CA ALA A 164 2.26 12.30 8.49
C ALA A 164 3.25 13.19 9.27
N PRO A 165 2.79 14.28 9.91
CA PRO A 165 3.64 15.06 10.82
C PRO A 165 4.02 14.27 12.10
N ALA A 166 3.13 13.39 12.53
CA ALA A 166 3.26 12.47 13.65
C ALA A 166 2.28 11.32 13.48
N ILE A 167 2.36 10.28 14.32
CA ILE A 167 1.40 9.17 14.27
C ILE A 167 0.02 9.69 14.69
N PRO A 168 -1.02 9.61 13.82
CA PRO A 168 -2.38 10.01 14.17
C PRO A 168 -2.93 9.14 15.31
N PRO A 169 -3.38 9.73 16.44
CA PRO A 169 -3.91 8.95 17.56
C PRO A 169 -5.05 8.00 17.18
N PRO A 170 -6.01 8.37 16.31
CA PRO A 170 -7.10 7.46 15.92
C PRO A 170 -6.62 6.16 15.26
N LEU A 171 -5.48 6.18 14.54
CA LEU A 171 -4.93 4.98 13.93
C LEU A 171 -4.34 4.03 14.98
N LEU A 172 -3.72 4.57 16.03
CA LEU A 172 -3.24 3.77 17.16
C LEU A 172 -4.40 3.15 17.96
N GLU A 173 -5.48 3.90 18.16
CA GLU A 173 -6.68 3.40 18.85
C GLU A 173 -7.27 2.21 18.11
N GLN A 174 -7.38 2.31 16.78
CA GLN A 174 -7.97 1.30 15.89
C GLN A 174 -7.05 0.09 15.62
N LEU A 175 -5.76 0.18 15.94
CA LEU A 175 -4.83 -0.94 15.82
C LEU A 175 -5.01 -1.91 17.00
N LYS A 176 -5.09 -3.22 16.74
CA LYS A 176 -5.12 -4.25 17.80
C LYS A 176 -3.86 -4.23 18.66
N VAL A 177 -3.96 -4.63 19.92
CA VAL A 177 -2.78 -5.00 20.72
C VAL A 177 -2.07 -6.16 20.03
N GLY A 178 -0.75 -6.06 19.89
CA GLY A 178 0.07 -6.97 19.08
C GLY A 178 0.07 -6.66 17.56
N GLY A 179 -0.81 -5.74 17.12
CA GLY A 179 -0.88 -5.29 15.72
C GLY A 179 0.33 -4.46 15.31
N LYS A 180 0.54 -4.34 14.00
CA LYS A 180 1.63 -3.57 13.39
C LYS A 180 1.08 -2.48 12.48
N MET A 181 1.76 -1.34 12.47
CA MET A 181 1.52 -0.26 11.52
C MET A 181 2.83 0.15 10.86
N VAL A 182 2.81 0.41 9.56
CA VAL A 182 3.89 1.10 8.85
C VAL A 182 3.40 2.49 8.47
N ILE A 183 4.22 3.51 8.76
CA ILE A 183 3.85 4.91 8.54
C ILE A 183 5.09 5.76 8.23
N PRO A 184 5.09 6.54 7.14
CA PRO A 184 6.08 7.59 6.92
C PRO A 184 5.79 8.79 7.84
N ILE A 185 6.82 9.30 8.52
CA ILE A 185 6.73 10.47 9.40
C ILE A 185 7.75 11.50 8.96
N GLY A 186 7.34 12.76 8.90
CA GLY A 186 8.17 13.90 8.53
C GLY A 186 7.60 14.71 7.38
N ARG A 187 8.08 15.96 7.21
CA ARG A 187 7.65 16.88 6.16
C ARG A 187 8.64 16.93 5.00
N TYR A 188 9.88 17.33 5.28
CA TYR A 188 10.97 17.46 4.29
C TYR A 188 11.91 16.25 4.34
N LEU A 189 12.27 15.83 5.53
CA LEU A 189 12.95 14.58 5.80
C LEU A 189 11.90 13.63 6.34
N GLN A 190 11.66 12.57 5.61
CA GLN A 190 10.64 11.58 5.98
C GLN A 190 11.31 10.24 6.27
N GLU A 191 10.86 9.61 7.34
CA GLU A 191 11.36 8.33 7.80
C GLU A 191 10.20 7.34 7.89
N LEU A 192 10.39 6.14 7.37
CA LEU A 192 9.42 5.05 7.52
C LEU A 192 9.59 4.41 8.89
N TYR A 193 8.51 4.37 9.64
CA TYR A 193 8.46 3.70 10.94
C TYR A 193 7.62 2.43 10.90
N LEU A 194 8.12 1.38 11.54
CA LEU A 194 7.33 0.24 11.98
C LEU A 194 6.91 0.48 13.42
N VAL A 195 5.60 0.50 13.65
CA VAL A 195 4.98 0.69 14.96
C VAL A 195 4.32 -0.62 15.38
N LYS A 196 4.58 -1.08 16.61
CA LYS A 196 3.92 -2.25 17.22
C LYS A 196 3.16 -1.78 18.44
N LYS A 197 1.84 -2.04 18.49
CA LYS A 197 1.02 -1.73 19.65
C LYS A 197 1.22 -2.81 20.72
N LYS A 198 1.54 -2.39 21.92
CA LYS A 198 1.69 -3.26 23.10
C LYS A 198 0.48 -3.08 24.04
N GLU A 199 0.33 -3.92 25.03
CA GLU A 199 -0.67 -3.72 26.09
C GLU A 199 -0.49 -2.37 26.80
N LYS A 200 0.77 -1.95 26.98
CA LYS A 200 1.13 -0.62 27.50
C LYS A 200 1.98 0.11 26.48
N GLY A 201 1.39 1.10 25.78
CA GLY A 201 2.09 1.98 24.85
C GLY A 201 2.40 1.34 23.48
N ILE A 202 3.42 1.86 22.83
CA ILE A 202 3.88 1.45 21.51
C ILE A 202 5.39 1.24 21.51
N GLU A 203 5.85 0.35 20.64
CA GLU A 203 7.24 0.24 20.20
C GLU A 203 7.32 0.77 18.78
N GLN A 204 8.23 1.71 18.51
CA GLN A 204 8.45 2.22 17.17
C GLN A 204 9.91 2.08 16.77
N GLU A 205 10.14 1.69 15.53
CA GLU A 205 11.47 1.45 14.95
C GLU A 205 11.56 2.15 13.60
N LYS A 206 12.56 3.03 13.44
CA LYS A 206 12.90 3.61 12.13
C LYS A 206 13.44 2.51 11.21
N LYS A 207 12.92 2.44 9.99
CA LYS A 207 13.35 1.45 8.98
C LYS A 207 14.27 2.06 7.93
N CYS A 208 13.84 3.14 7.28
CA CYS A 208 14.62 3.82 6.23
C CYS A 208 14.10 5.24 6.00
N ASP A 209 14.87 6.03 5.28
CA ASP A 209 14.44 7.32 4.75
C ASP A 209 13.56 7.09 3.51
N VAL A 210 12.54 7.92 3.34
CA VAL A 210 11.53 7.77 2.29
C VAL A 210 11.07 9.12 1.75
N ALA A 211 10.31 9.10 0.63
CA ALA A 211 9.63 10.26 0.10
C ALA A 211 8.20 9.88 -0.30
N PHE A 212 7.23 10.38 0.43
CA PHE A 212 5.80 10.19 0.20
C PHE A 212 5.08 11.52 0.02
N VAL A 213 3.93 11.48 -0.64
CA VAL A 213 2.98 12.58 -0.65
C VAL A 213 2.45 12.86 0.77
N PRO A 214 2.05 14.10 1.10
CA PRO A 214 1.61 14.42 2.46
C PRO A 214 0.26 13.77 2.80
N LEU A 215 0.14 13.26 4.01
CA LEU A 215 -1.15 12.90 4.62
C LEU A 215 -1.85 14.20 5.04
N VAL A 216 -2.93 14.53 4.34
CA VAL A 216 -3.74 15.74 4.58
C VAL A 216 -5.01 15.35 5.35
N GLY A 217 -5.28 16.05 6.45
CA GLY A 217 -6.45 15.80 7.29
C GLY A 217 -6.32 16.37 8.69
N GLN A 218 -7.26 16.04 9.56
CA GLN A 218 -7.36 16.61 10.91
C GLN A 218 -6.09 16.40 11.74
N TYR A 219 -5.45 15.25 11.65
CA TYR A 219 -4.19 14.89 12.31
C TYR A 219 -3.01 14.82 11.34
N GLY A 220 -3.18 15.35 10.12
CA GLY A 220 -2.18 15.40 9.06
C GLY A 220 -1.61 16.79 8.82
N PHE A 221 -1.05 16.97 7.64
CA PHE A 221 -0.68 18.30 7.15
C PHE A 221 -1.95 19.09 6.70
N ARG A 222 -1.82 20.41 6.69
CA ARG A 222 -2.84 21.35 6.17
C ARG A 222 -2.49 21.81 4.77
#